data_c5c44f5ba8f7b6ad4f3a198d63a885b6
#
_entry.id   c5c44f5ba8f7b6ad4f3a198d63a885b6
#
_cell.length_a   1.000
_cell.length_b   1.000
_cell.length_c   1.000
_cell.angle_alpha   90.00
_cell.angle_beta   90.00
_cell.angle_gamma   90.00
#
_symmetry.space_group_name_H-M   'P 1'
#
loop_
_entity.id
_entity.type
_entity.pdbx_description
1 polymer ?
#
loop_
_entity_poly.entity_id
_entity_poly.type
_entity_poly.pdbx_seq_one_letter_code
_entity_poly.pdbx_strand_id
1 'polypeptide(L)'
;MMRSMYSAVSGLKTHQTKMDVIGNNIANVNTVAFKSSSVTFQDMLYQNTSGASGANAATGVGGVNAKQIGLGVTTGAVNISITSAGAAETTGRAFDLRMTDQSTTNFFIVNNGSSNLFTRSGSFYVDGAGNLCMTSTGYTVMGWQVDKTTGNIRKDTVSALRVMSTENLTSAPEATSEATCGGIIDKNDTDVL
;
A
#
# COMPACT_ATOMS: atom_id res chain seq x y z
N MET A 1 -34.79 10.00 -32.05
CA MET A 1 -35.06 10.10 -30.60
C MET A 1 -34.58 8.88 -29.81
N MET A 2 -34.76 7.64 -30.29
CA MET A 2 -34.32 6.44 -29.57
C MET A 2 -32.80 6.41 -29.25
N ARG A 3 -31.95 6.87 -30.18
CA ARG A 3 -30.49 6.85 -29.98
C ARG A 3 -30.02 7.74 -28.81
N SER A 4 -30.58 8.95 -28.69
CA SER A 4 -30.23 9.85 -27.59
C SER A 4 -30.65 9.27 -26.22
N MET A 5 -31.77 8.53 -26.17
CA MET A 5 -32.19 7.83 -24.95
C MET A 5 -31.24 6.71 -24.59
N TYR A 6 -30.80 5.88 -25.55
CA TYR A 6 -29.82 4.82 -25.28
C TYR A 6 -28.46 5.38 -24.84
N SER A 7 -28.01 6.45 -25.48
CA SER A 7 -26.77 7.15 -25.07
C SER A 7 -26.91 7.70 -23.64
N ALA A 8 -28.02 8.31 -23.30
CA ALA A 8 -28.28 8.78 -21.94
C ALA A 8 -28.31 7.65 -20.90
N VAL A 9 -28.98 6.53 -21.22
CA VAL A 9 -29.04 5.36 -20.34
C VAL A 9 -27.66 4.74 -20.13
N SER A 10 -26.82 4.65 -21.19
CA SER A 10 -25.45 4.17 -21.06
C SER A 10 -24.62 5.08 -20.14
N GLY A 11 -24.74 6.40 -20.28
CA GLY A 11 -24.13 7.38 -19.42
C GLY A 11 -24.55 7.23 -17.96
N LEU A 12 -25.85 7.04 -17.74
CA LEU A 12 -26.40 6.89 -16.38
C LEU A 12 -25.88 5.63 -15.69
N LYS A 13 -25.83 4.50 -16.39
CA LYS A 13 -25.25 3.25 -15.87
C LYS A 13 -23.76 3.39 -15.53
N THR A 14 -23.00 4.06 -16.38
CA THR A 14 -21.56 4.25 -16.17
C THR A 14 -21.31 5.18 -14.97
N HIS A 15 -22.10 6.24 -14.83
CA HIS A 15 -22.03 7.11 -13.65
C HIS A 15 -22.49 6.40 -12.38
N GLN A 16 -23.49 5.53 -12.45
CA GLN A 16 -23.87 4.69 -11.30
C GLN A 16 -22.70 3.82 -10.83
N THR A 17 -22.03 3.11 -11.74
CA THR A 17 -20.83 2.32 -11.40
C THR A 17 -19.73 3.20 -10.75
N LYS A 18 -19.53 4.43 -11.25
CA LYS A 18 -18.57 5.36 -10.63
C LYS A 18 -19.00 5.75 -9.22
N MET A 19 -20.29 6.00 -9.00
CA MET A 19 -20.80 6.33 -7.66
C MET A 19 -20.67 5.16 -6.69
N ASP A 20 -20.87 3.93 -7.14
CA ASP A 20 -20.69 2.72 -6.33
C ASP A 20 -19.24 2.57 -5.87
N VAL A 21 -18.27 2.83 -6.76
CA VAL A 21 -16.84 2.80 -6.43
C VAL A 21 -16.47 3.95 -5.47
N ILE A 22 -16.99 5.16 -5.67
CA ILE A 22 -16.79 6.29 -4.75
C ILE A 22 -17.39 5.97 -3.38
N GLY A 23 -18.60 5.42 -3.34
CA GLY A 23 -19.27 5.01 -2.10
C GLY A 23 -18.43 3.99 -1.33
N ASN A 24 -17.86 2.99 -2.02
CA ASN A 24 -16.95 2.04 -1.41
C ASN A 24 -15.67 2.70 -0.86
N ASN A 25 -15.07 3.64 -1.60
CA ASN A 25 -13.90 4.37 -1.13
C ASN A 25 -14.21 5.18 0.14
N ILE A 26 -15.37 5.84 0.19
CA ILE A 26 -15.81 6.62 1.36
C ILE A 26 -16.09 5.70 2.55
N ALA A 27 -16.76 4.58 2.33
CA ALA A 27 -17.06 3.60 3.38
C ALA A 27 -15.80 3.04 4.05
N ASN A 28 -14.72 2.91 3.27
CA ASN A 28 -13.45 2.35 3.72
C ASN A 28 -12.37 3.40 4.05
N VAL A 29 -12.76 4.67 4.24
CA VAL A 29 -11.78 5.74 4.52
C VAL A 29 -10.97 5.49 5.79
N ASN A 30 -11.57 4.84 6.80
CA ASN A 30 -10.92 4.47 8.06
C ASN A 30 -10.40 3.02 8.09
N THR A 31 -10.47 2.30 6.96
CA THR A 31 -9.96 0.93 6.89
C THR A 31 -8.45 0.96 6.68
N VAL A 32 -7.69 0.37 7.62
CA VAL A 32 -6.22 0.31 7.55
C VAL A 32 -5.77 -0.45 6.30
N ALA A 33 -4.83 0.12 5.56
CA ALA A 33 -4.27 -0.41 4.31
C ALA A 33 -5.27 -0.54 3.15
N PHE A 34 -6.44 0.07 3.23
CA PHE A 34 -7.36 0.15 2.10
C PHE A 34 -6.71 0.82 0.89
N LYS A 35 -6.99 0.32 -0.28
CA LYS A 35 -6.51 0.87 -1.55
C LYS A 35 -7.69 1.41 -2.35
N SER A 36 -7.70 2.73 -2.58
CA SER A 36 -8.78 3.37 -3.32
C SER A 36 -8.85 2.87 -4.76
N SER A 37 -10.08 2.75 -5.25
CA SER A 37 -10.34 2.39 -6.63
C SER A 37 -10.83 3.60 -7.41
N SER A 38 -10.49 3.66 -8.69
CA SER A 38 -10.96 4.67 -9.63
C SER A 38 -11.53 4.05 -10.89
N VAL A 39 -12.56 4.67 -11.44
CA VAL A 39 -13.22 4.21 -12.67
C VAL A 39 -12.84 5.12 -13.82
N THR A 40 -12.38 4.53 -14.91
CA THR A 40 -12.15 5.23 -16.18
C THR A 40 -13.32 4.98 -17.13
N PHE A 41 -13.61 5.97 -17.95
CA PHE A 41 -14.66 5.88 -18.95
C PHE A 41 -14.04 5.73 -20.33
N GLN A 42 -14.78 5.06 -21.20
CA GLN A 42 -14.44 4.88 -22.59
C GLN A 42 -15.67 5.22 -23.43
N ASP A 43 -15.48 5.99 -24.49
CA ASP A 43 -16.56 6.27 -25.44
C ASP A 43 -16.88 5.03 -26.27
N MET A 44 -18.12 4.97 -26.74
CA MET A 44 -18.59 3.94 -27.66
C MET A 44 -18.32 4.38 -29.10
N LEU A 45 -18.61 3.50 -30.02
CA LEU A 45 -18.44 3.74 -31.45
C LEU A 45 -19.20 4.98 -31.93
N TYR A 46 -18.64 5.64 -32.93
CA TYR A 46 -19.27 6.74 -33.64
C TYR A 46 -19.95 6.24 -34.90
N GLN A 47 -21.13 6.77 -35.15
CA GLN A 47 -21.86 6.53 -36.41
C GLN A 47 -21.66 7.70 -37.35
N ASN A 48 -21.17 7.44 -38.56
CA ASN A 48 -21.07 8.44 -39.60
C ASN A 48 -22.47 8.77 -40.17
N THR A 49 -22.88 10.03 -40.12
CA THR A 49 -24.11 10.49 -40.70
C THR A 49 -23.88 11.04 -42.13
N SER A 50 -22.70 11.63 -42.38
CA SER A 50 -22.27 12.12 -43.67
C SER A 50 -20.77 11.87 -43.84
N GLY A 51 -20.36 11.46 -45.03
CA GLY A 51 -18.93 11.35 -45.38
C GLY A 51 -18.29 12.72 -45.56
N ALA A 52 -16.95 12.73 -45.40
CA ALA A 52 -16.18 13.92 -45.75
C ALA A 52 -16.12 14.13 -47.29
N SER A 53 -16.14 15.35 -47.75
CA SER A 53 -15.84 15.68 -49.14
C SER A 53 -14.60 16.59 -49.22
N GLY A 54 -13.73 16.30 -50.16
CA GLY A 54 -12.57 17.15 -50.46
C GLY A 54 -12.98 18.49 -51.11
N ALA A 55 -12.11 19.51 -51.01
CA ALA A 55 -12.26 20.75 -51.72
C ALA A 55 -12.16 20.49 -53.27
N ASN A 56 -13.08 21.10 -54.02
CA ASN A 56 -13.06 21.00 -55.48
C ASN A 56 -12.71 22.38 -56.05
N ALA A 57 -11.49 22.51 -56.58
CA ALA A 57 -11.00 23.75 -57.15
C ALA A 57 -11.77 24.19 -58.42
N ALA A 58 -12.36 23.22 -59.15
CA ALA A 58 -13.09 23.51 -60.37
C ALA A 58 -14.46 24.14 -60.13
N THR A 59 -15.08 23.85 -58.99
CA THR A 59 -16.40 24.39 -58.62
C THR A 59 -16.32 25.48 -57.54
N GLY A 60 -15.12 25.77 -56.99
CA GLY A 60 -14.92 26.76 -55.93
C GLY A 60 -15.53 26.35 -54.59
N VAL A 61 -15.92 25.08 -54.40
CA VAL A 61 -16.54 24.57 -53.17
C VAL A 61 -15.47 24.06 -52.21
N GLY A 62 -15.46 24.53 -50.97
CA GLY A 62 -14.57 24.09 -49.93
C GLY A 62 -14.88 22.63 -49.45
N GLY A 63 -13.88 21.97 -48.85
CA GLY A 63 -14.08 20.67 -48.26
C GLY A 63 -14.99 20.69 -47.02
N VAL A 64 -15.77 19.65 -46.84
CA VAL A 64 -16.65 19.46 -45.66
C VAL A 64 -16.21 18.23 -44.86
N ASN A 65 -16.04 18.41 -43.57
CA ASN A 65 -15.68 17.31 -42.68
C ASN A 65 -16.83 16.31 -42.51
N ALA A 66 -16.48 15.05 -42.21
CA ALA A 66 -17.45 14.02 -41.87
C ALA A 66 -18.28 14.43 -40.62
N LYS A 67 -19.57 14.16 -40.67
CA LYS A 67 -20.47 14.33 -39.50
C LYS A 67 -20.64 13.00 -38.80
N GLN A 68 -20.26 12.95 -37.52
CA GLN A 68 -20.31 11.73 -36.70
C GLN A 68 -21.15 11.98 -35.46
N ILE A 69 -21.85 10.95 -35.02
CA ILE A 69 -22.65 10.95 -33.79
C ILE A 69 -22.17 9.81 -32.92
N GLY A 70 -21.76 10.14 -31.67
CA GLY A 70 -21.38 9.13 -30.66
C GLY A 70 -22.59 8.35 -30.16
N LEU A 71 -22.42 7.07 -29.85
CA LEU A 71 -23.49 6.18 -29.40
C LEU A 71 -23.61 6.09 -27.88
N GLY A 72 -22.68 6.68 -27.15
CA GLY A 72 -22.68 6.70 -25.68
C GLY A 72 -21.32 6.44 -25.06
N VAL A 73 -21.34 6.03 -23.81
CA VAL A 73 -20.14 5.79 -22.98
C VAL A 73 -20.25 4.41 -22.31
N THR A 74 -19.11 3.77 -22.08
CA THR A 74 -19.00 2.53 -21.30
C THR A 74 -17.93 2.67 -20.23
N THR A 75 -17.96 1.79 -19.22
CA THR A 75 -16.90 1.69 -18.24
C THR A 75 -15.67 1.07 -18.91
N GLY A 76 -14.54 1.75 -18.89
CA GLY A 76 -13.28 1.27 -19.45
C GLY A 76 -12.59 0.31 -18.49
N ALA A 77 -12.15 0.80 -17.33
CA ALA A 77 -11.46 0.00 -16.32
C ALA A 77 -11.77 0.49 -14.91
N VAL A 78 -11.65 -0.40 -13.94
CA VAL A 78 -11.60 -0.08 -12.51
C VAL A 78 -10.18 -0.31 -12.03
N ASN A 79 -9.45 0.76 -11.76
CA ASN A 79 -8.06 0.73 -11.35
C ASN A 79 -7.95 0.84 -9.83
N ILE A 80 -7.12 -0.01 -9.22
CA ILE A 80 -6.80 0.05 -7.80
C ILE A 80 -5.46 0.75 -7.62
N SER A 81 -5.40 1.75 -6.75
CA SER A 81 -4.19 2.52 -6.46
C SER A 81 -3.31 1.77 -5.45
N ILE A 82 -2.56 0.77 -5.90
CA ILE A 82 -1.70 -0.07 -5.04
C ILE A 82 -0.46 0.70 -4.56
N THR A 83 0.12 1.52 -5.42
CA THR A 83 1.38 2.24 -5.16
C THR A 83 1.21 3.47 -4.28
N SER A 84 0.00 3.99 -4.13
CA SER A 84 -0.26 5.15 -3.30
C SER A 84 -0.05 4.84 -1.83
N ALA A 85 0.85 5.58 -1.18
CA ALA A 85 0.98 5.57 0.27
C ALA A 85 -0.18 6.37 0.89
N GLY A 86 -0.89 5.78 1.84
CA GLY A 86 -1.92 6.47 2.61
C GLY A 86 -1.33 7.48 3.61
N ALA A 87 -2.20 8.27 4.26
CA ALA A 87 -1.82 9.11 5.38
C ALA A 87 -1.31 8.27 6.56
N ALA A 88 -0.45 8.87 7.40
CA ALA A 88 -0.04 8.25 8.64
C ALA A 88 -1.08 8.52 9.72
N GLU A 89 -1.40 7.51 10.50
CA GLU A 89 -2.20 7.63 11.71
C GLU A 89 -1.33 7.30 12.92
N THR A 90 -1.46 8.08 14.00
CA THR A 90 -0.75 7.85 15.25
C THR A 90 -1.67 7.09 16.19
N THR A 91 -1.36 5.83 16.47
CA THR A 91 -2.19 4.94 17.31
C THR A 91 -1.69 4.85 18.75
N GLY A 92 -0.44 5.25 19.01
CA GLY A 92 0.21 5.13 20.32
C GLY A 92 0.56 3.68 20.72
N ARG A 93 0.40 2.69 19.83
CA ARG A 93 0.75 1.29 20.07
C ARG A 93 2.15 0.98 19.55
N ALA A 94 2.95 0.26 20.35
CA ALA A 94 4.35 -0.03 20.02
C ALA A 94 4.53 -0.95 18.79
N PHE A 95 3.55 -1.79 18.51
CA PHE A 95 3.62 -2.76 17.40
C PHE A 95 2.83 -2.34 16.16
N ASP A 96 2.33 -1.10 16.13
CA ASP A 96 1.74 -0.54 14.92
C ASP A 96 2.85 0.07 14.05
N LEU A 97 3.15 -0.58 12.95
CA LEU A 97 4.25 -0.26 12.07
C LEU A 97 3.76 0.29 10.73
N ARG A 98 4.35 1.38 10.28
CA ARG A 98 4.09 1.93 8.95
C ARG A 98 5.34 1.80 8.08
N MET A 99 5.18 1.29 6.87
CA MET A 99 6.22 1.35 5.86
C MET A 99 6.25 2.72 5.19
N THR A 100 7.42 3.36 5.17
CA THR A 100 7.69 4.58 4.41
C THR A 100 8.44 4.20 3.14
N ASP A 101 7.76 4.33 2.00
CA ASP A 101 8.37 4.06 0.70
C ASP A 101 9.03 5.34 0.17
N GLN A 102 10.23 5.21 -0.35
CA GLN A 102 10.91 6.30 -1.06
C GLN A 102 10.86 6.13 -2.58
N SER A 103 11.21 4.96 -3.09
CA SER A 103 11.30 4.68 -4.52
C SER A 103 10.56 3.43 -4.96
N THR A 104 10.29 2.50 -4.05
CA THR A 104 9.66 1.21 -4.33
C THR A 104 8.49 0.96 -3.37
N THR A 105 7.45 0.28 -3.84
CA THR A 105 6.32 -0.11 -2.98
C THR A 105 6.66 -1.38 -2.24
N ASN A 106 6.77 -1.30 -0.91
CA ASN A 106 7.10 -2.43 -0.05
C ASN A 106 5.86 -2.98 0.66
N PHE A 107 5.87 -4.27 0.98
CA PHE A 107 4.78 -4.97 1.68
C PHE A 107 5.32 -5.80 2.83
N PHE A 108 4.52 -5.95 3.88
CA PHE A 108 4.75 -6.97 4.90
C PHE A 108 4.39 -8.34 4.34
N ILE A 109 5.21 -9.33 4.65
CA ILE A 109 4.95 -10.72 4.30
C ILE A 109 4.28 -11.37 5.51
N VAL A 110 3.11 -11.95 5.31
CA VAL A 110 2.38 -12.69 6.36
C VAL A 110 2.06 -14.10 5.86
N ASN A 111 2.06 -15.06 6.76
CA ASN A 111 1.80 -16.46 6.43
C ASN A 111 0.52 -16.93 7.11
N ASN A 112 -0.35 -17.57 6.34
CA ASN A 112 -1.60 -18.14 6.84
C ASN A 112 -1.48 -19.63 7.22
N GLY A 113 -0.25 -20.15 7.30
CA GLY A 113 0.04 -21.58 7.52
C GLY A 113 0.24 -22.38 6.23
N SER A 114 -0.27 -21.92 5.09
CA SER A 114 -0.15 -22.63 3.81
C SER A 114 0.61 -21.82 2.75
N SER A 115 0.46 -20.50 2.74
CA SER A 115 1.07 -19.62 1.74
C SER A 115 1.46 -18.27 2.33
N ASN A 116 2.42 -17.62 1.68
CA ASN A 116 2.82 -16.26 1.99
C ASN A 116 1.91 -15.27 1.26
N LEU A 117 1.37 -14.33 2.01
CA LEU A 117 0.53 -13.24 1.52
C LEU A 117 1.23 -11.91 1.76
N PHE A 118 0.87 -10.89 1.00
CA PHE A 118 1.44 -9.56 1.10
C PHE A 118 0.39 -8.57 1.59
N THR A 119 0.75 -7.77 2.59
CA THR A 119 -0.15 -6.75 3.17
C THR A 119 0.58 -5.45 3.43
N ARG A 120 -0.17 -4.33 3.42
CA ARG A 120 0.31 -3.02 3.89
C ARG A 120 -0.19 -2.70 5.30
N SER A 121 -1.11 -3.50 5.84
CA SER A 121 -1.58 -3.32 7.21
C SER A 121 -0.45 -3.60 8.18
N GLY A 122 -0.14 -2.63 9.03
CA GLY A 122 0.92 -2.71 10.02
C GLY A 122 0.40 -2.84 11.44
N SER A 123 -0.85 -3.21 11.63
CA SER A 123 -1.40 -3.45 12.97
C SER A 123 -1.07 -4.86 13.42
N PHE A 124 -0.09 -4.97 14.32
CA PHE A 124 0.42 -6.23 14.81
C PHE A 124 0.25 -6.37 16.32
N TYR A 125 0.36 -7.60 16.80
CA TYR A 125 0.46 -7.97 18.21
C TYR A 125 1.43 -9.13 18.36
N VAL A 126 1.89 -9.36 19.58
CA VAL A 126 2.76 -10.50 19.90
C VAL A 126 1.94 -11.61 20.53
N ASP A 127 2.02 -12.80 19.96
CA ASP A 127 1.37 -14.00 20.44
C ASP A 127 2.06 -14.55 21.70
N GLY A 128 1.39 -15.47 22.43
CA GLY A 128 1.95 -16.15 23.61
C GLY A 128 3.22 -16.97 23.35
N ALA A 129 3.46 -17.35 22.09
CA ALA A 129 4.71 -17.98 21.65
C ALA A 129 5.82 -16.96 21.30
N GLY A 130 5.55 -15.66 21.40
CA GLY A 130 6.48 -14.59 21.08
C GLY A 130 6.57 -14.22 19.60
N ASN A 131 5.70 -14.76 18.75
CA ASN A 131 5.68 -14.44 17.33
C ASN A 131 4.89 -13.14 17.07
N LEU A 132 5.33 -12.36 16.09
CA LEU A 132 4.60 -11.20 15.63
C LEU A 132 3.47 -11.64 14.70
N CYS A 133 2.23 -11.29 15.05
CA CYS A 133 1.02 -11.68 14.33
C CYS A 133 0.18 -10.47 13.95
N MET A 134 -0.58 -10.60 12.88
CA MET A 134 -1.49 -9.56 12.40
C MET A 134 -2.77 -9.54 13.23
N THR A 135 -3.19 -8.39 13.72
CA THR A 135 -4.33 -8.23 14.65
C THR A 135 -5.66 -8.69 14.04
N SER A 136 -5.88 -8.49 12.74
CA SER A 136 -7.16 -8.80 12.10
C SER A 136 -7.36 -10.27 11.76
N THR A 137 -6.29 -11.02 11.46
CA THR A 137 -6.38 -12.38 10.92
C THR A 137 -5.59 -13.41 11.74
N GLY A 138 -4.70 -12.96 12.65
CA GLY A 138 -3.81 -13.84 13.39
C GLY A 138 -2.68 -14.44 12.55
N TYR A 139 -2.48 -14.01 11.31
CA TYR A 139 -1.41 -14.52 10.47
C TYR A 139 -0.05 -14.08 10.99
N THR A 140 0.93 -14.99 10.95
CA THR A 140 2.28 -14.70 11.42
C THR A 140 3.04 -13.84 10.43
N VAL A 141 3.74 -12.83 10.93
CA VAL A 141 4.59 -11.98 10.11
C VAL A 141 5.89 -12.72 9.83
N MET A 142 6.27 -12.72 8.57
CA MET A 142 7.47 -13.39 8.08
C MET A 142 8.58 -12.38 7.81
N GLY A 143 9.81 -12.78 8.07
CA GLY A 143 10.97 -11.93 7.83
C GLY A 143 12.27 -12.71 7.91
N TRP A 144 13.38 -11.99 7.76
CA TRP A 144 14.72 -12.55 7.90
C TRP A 144 15.16 -12.53 9.36
N GLN A 145 15.73 -13.62 9.81
CA GLN A 145 16.29 -13.72 11.15
C GLN A 145 17.76 -13.31 11.16
N VAL A 146 18.22 -12.85 12.31
CA VAL A 146 19.63 -12.56 12.56
C VAL A 146 20.33 -13.84 13.02
N ASP A 147 21.49 -14.13 12.46
CA ASP A 147 22.36 -15.18 12.94
C ASP A 147 22.97 -14.74 14.28
N LYS A 148 22.73 -15.49 15.32
CA LYS A 148 23.20 -15.18 16.69
C LYS A 148 24.72 -15.22 16.84
N THR A 149 25.40 -15.98 15.97
CA THR A 149 26.87 -16.15 16.04
C THR A 149 27.60 -15.01 15.34
N THR A 150 27.06 -14.54 14.19
CA THR A 150 27.73 -13.54 13.35
C THR A 150 27.09 -12.15 13.43
N GLY A 151 25.89 -12.02 14.01
CA GLY A 151 25.11 -10.77 14.04
C GLY A 151 24.56 -10.34 12.67
N ASN A 152 24.79 -11.14 11.62
CA ASN A 152 24.38 -10.82 10.27
C ASN A 152 22.96 -11.30 9.98
N ILE A 153 22.24 -10.54 9.15
CA ILE A 153 20.89 -10.90 8.70
C ILE A 153 20.99 -12.04 7.67
N ARG A 154 20.36 -13.19 7.96
CA ARG A 154 20.25 -14.31 7.02
C ARG A 154 19.15 -14.03 6.01
N LYS A 155 19.54 -13.77 4.76
CA LYS A 155 18.61 -13.46 3.66
C LYS A 155 18.14 -14.69 2.88
N ASP A 156 18.53 -15.90 3.30
CA ASP A 156 18.28 -17.14 2.57
C ASP A 156 16.84 -17.60 2.68
N THR A 157 16.29 -17.58 3.90
CA THR A 157 14.94 -18.09 4.17
C THR A 157 14.12 -17.08 4.96
N VAL A 158 12.88 -16.94 4.56
CA VAL A 158 11.89 -16.14 5.27
C VAL A 158 11.21 -17.02 6.30
N SER A 159 11.30 -16.67 7.57
CA SER A 159 10.72 -17.41 8.69
C SER A 159 9.86 -16.52 9.57
N ALA A 160 9.06 -17.09 10.47
CA ALA A 160 8.23 -16.34 11.39
C ALA A 160 9.10 -15.43 12.29
N LEU A 161 8.76 -14.14 12.37
CA LEU A 161 9.46 -13.20 13.23
C LEU A 161 9.09 -13.43 14.69
N ARG A 162 10.04 -13.89 15.46
CA ARG A 162 9.95 -13.99 16.92
C ARG A 162 10.55 -12.75 17.56
N VAL A 163 9.69 -11.91 18.13
CA VAL A 163 10.11 -10.66 18.80
C VAL A 163 10.37 -10.90 20.27
N MET A 164 9.50 -11.66 20.95
CA MET A 164 9.63 -12.00 22.36
C MET A 164 9.95 -13.48 22.50
N SER A 165 11.22 -13.83 22.41
CA SER A 165 11.72 -15.13 22.90
C SER A 165 12.44 -14.92 24.22
N THR A 166 12.47 -15.97 25.07
CA THR A 166 13.22 -15.95 26.33
C THR A 166 14.69 -15.58 26.13
N GLU A 167 15.21 -15.90 24.96
CA GLU A 167 16.59 -15.58 24.57
C GLU A 167 16.81 -14.11 24.19
N ASN A 168 15.77 -13.39 23.77
CA ASN A 168 15.84 -11.97 23.40
C ASN A 168 15.48 -11.05 24.57
N LEU A 169 14.94 -11.59 25.67
CA LEU A 169 14.55 -10.83 26.86
C LEU A 169 15.72 -10.58 27.81
N THR A 170 16.79 -11.37 27.74
CA THR A 170 17.96 -11.25 28.60
C THR A 170 19.22 -11.20 27.77
N SER A 171 20.08 -10.19 27.99
CA SER A 171 21.45 -10.24 27.49
C SER A 171 22.31 -11.12 28.38
N ALA A 172 23.26 -11.82 27.78
CA ALA A 172 24.25 -12.56 28.55
C ALA A 172 25.02 -11.56 29.46
N PRO A 173 25.33 -11.95 30.71
CA PRO A 173 26.15 -11.10 31.56
C PRO A 173 27.56 -10.98 30.96
N GLU A 174 27.97 -9.74 30.72
CA GLU A 174 29.35 -9.44 30.30
C GLU A 174 30.17 -9.10 31.52
N ALA A 175 31.32 -9.78 31.68
CA ALA A 175 32.28 -9.46 32.73
C ALA A 175 32.96 -8.13 32.38
N THR A 176 33.13 -7.25 33.37
CA THR A 176 33.88 -6.01 33.22
C THR A 176 35.31 -6.35 32.84
N SER A 177 35.72 -6.03 31.62
CA SER A 177 37.07 -6.31 31.10
C SER A 177 38.05 -5.17 31.38
N GLU A 178 37.53 -3.97 31.56
CA GLU A 178 38.35 -2.77 31.82
C GLU A 178 37.63 -1.83 32.76
N ALA A 179 38.32 -1.44 33.82
CA ALA A 179 37.89 -0.38 34.75
C ALA A 179 38.97 0.68 34.87
N THR A 180 38.69 1.86 34.37
CA THR A 180 39.64 2.97 34.49
C THR A 180 39.29 3.78 35.76
N CYS A 181 40.14 3.70 36.76
CA CYS A 181 40.03 4.53 37.95
C CYS A 181 40.90 5.76 37.77
N GLY A 182 40.29 6.92 37.67
CA GLY A 182 40.98 8.22 37.61
C GLY A 182 40.78 8.98 38.92
N GLY A 183 41.84 9.53 39.43
CA GLY A 183 41.84 10.37 40.62
C GLY A 183 43.19 10.35 41.33
N ILE A 184 43.53 11.41 41.96
CA ILE A 184 44.69 11.51 42.85
C ILE A 184 44.18 11.39 44.27
N ILE A 185 44.61 10.35 44.99
CA ILE A 185 44.36 10.26 46.43
C ILE A 185 45.38 11.13 47.12
N ASP A 186 44.94 12.28 47.61
CA ASP A 186 45.80 13.18 48.41
C ASP A 186 45.70 12.74 49.87
N LYS A 187 46.89 12.70 50.49
CA LYS A 187 47.04 12.42 51.93
C LYS A 187 46.24 13.40 52.83
N ASN A 188 45.98 14.62 52.32
CA ASN A 188 45.28 15.65 53.02
C ASN A 188 43.78 15.76 52.69
N ASP A 189 43.24 14.85 51.87
CA ASP A 189 41.83 14.82 51.57
C ASP A 189 41.07 14.32 52.78
N THR A 190 40.27 15.19 53.33
CA THR A 190 39.47 14.90 54.55
C THR A 190 38.13 14.29 54.25
N ASP A 191 37.73 14.17 52.98
CA ASP A 191 36.53 13.51 52.54
C ASP A 191 36.80 12.02 52.22
N VAL A 192 37.04 11.28 53.29
CA VAL A 192 37.02 9.81 53.23
C VAL A 192 35.59 9.37 53.47
N LEU A 193 35.05 8.65 52.53
CA LEU A 193 33.72 7.99 52.56
C LEU A 193 33.42 7.36 53.90
#